data_3e4c29afc8e78271ffed03df9cfab844
#
_entry.id   3e4c29afc8e78271ffed03df9cfab844
#
_cell.length_a   1.000
_cell.length_b   1.000
_cell.length_c   1.000
_cell.angle_alpha   90.00
_cell.angle_beta   90.00
_cell.angle_gamma   90.00
#
_symmetry.space_group_name_H-M   'P 1'
#
loop_
_entity.id
_entity.type
_entity.pdbx_description
1 polymer ?
#
loop_
_entity_poly.entity_id
_entity_poly.type
_entity_poly.pdbx_seq_one_letter_code
_entity_poly.pdbx_strand_id
1 'polypeptide(L)'
;MMKSKHFVPLLAILAFALPIRPFAQEAKQDAPILMLDEAVSLALANNRLVKNSTLEPQQYDFQVSTMRSRRLPHFQFSVLGGELLQPFDFTFAKGAFGTYPGTGPIPSKDAKVHTPATLTAFLNGSIDQPLTQLYKIGLGIRATELGRDIAKEDVRAEKQKIAAEVRGAYFELVATQAAV
;
A
#
# COMPACT_ATOMS: atom_id res chain seq x y z
N MET A 1 -53.12 31.29 50.34
CA MET A 1 -54.56 30.88 50.32
C MET A 1 -54.78 30.01 49.10
N MET A 2 -55.33 28.85 49.26
CA MET A 2 -55.79 27.80 48.33
C MET A 2 -54.77 26.72 48.02
N LYS A 3 -54.83 25.71 48.80
CA LYS A 3 -55.55 24.41 48.77
C LYS A 3 -54.97 23.41 47.75
N SER A 4 -54.23 22.47 48.34
CA SER A 4 -53.83 21.18 47.82
C SER A 4 -55.02 20.33 47.36
N LYS A 5 -54.84 19.59 46.25
CA LYS A 5 -55.63 18.37 46.02
C LYS A 5 -54.66 17.27 45.64
N HIS A 6 -54.53 16.33 46.59
CA HIS A 6 -53.89 15.04 46.39
C HIS A 6 -54.74 14.20 45.44
N PHE A 7 -54.14 13.76 44.34
CA PHE A 7 -54.71 12.72 43.47
C PHE A 7 -53.79 11.53 43.51
N VAL A 8 -54.26 10.50 44.17
CA VAL A 8 -53.63 9.17 44.21
C VAL A 8 -54.14 8.38 43.03
N PRO A 9 -53.33 7.96 42.05
CA PRO A 9 -53.78 6.92 41.14
C PRO A 9 -53.39 5.54 41.66
N LEU A 10 -54.43 4.75 41.73
CA LEU A 10 -54.48 3.33 41.99
C LEU A 10 -53.56 2.56 41.03
N LEU A 11 -52.51 1.92 41.58
CA LEU A 11 -51.56 1.09 40.83
C LEU A 11 -52.22 -0.28 40.56
N ALA A 12 -52.75 -0.47 39.35
CA ALA A 12 -53.22 -1.77 38.89
C ALA A 12 -52.00 -2.61 38.47
N ILE A 13 -51.68 -3.62 39.31
CA ILE A 13 -50.64 -4.62 38.98
C ILE A 13 -51.25 -5.58 37.96
N LEU A 14 -50.94 -5.37 36.68
CA LEU A 14 -51.21 -6.32 35.59
C LEU A 14 -50.11 -7.38 35.59
N ALA A 15 -50.40 -8.54 36.18
CA ALA A 15 -49.50 -9.72 36.12
C ALA A 15 -49.47 -10.27 34.69
N PHE A 16 -48.40 -9.91 33.95
CA PHE A 16 -48.14 -10.44 32.62
C PHE A 16 -47.57 -11.84 32.75
N ALA A 17 -48.43 -12.86 32.61
CA ALA A 17 -48.01 -14.27 32.54
C ALA A 17 -47.26 -14.49 31.21
N LEU A 18 -45.94 -14.38 31.23
CA LEU A 18 -45.07 -14.79 30.11
C LEU A 18 -45.17 -16.33 29.96
N PRO A 19 -45.51 -16.83 28.77
CA PRO A 19 -45.45 -18.28 28.54
C PRO A 19 -43.97 -18.68 28.53
N ILE A 20 -43.54 -19.45 29.50
CA ILE A 20 -42.26 -20.16 29.52
C ILE A 20 -42.33 -21.15 28.35
N ARG A 21 -41.74 -20.74 27.21
CA ARG A 21 -41.49 -21.69 26.11
C ARG A 21 -40.43 -22.67 26.62
N PRO A 22 -40.72 -24.00 26.65
CA PRO A 22 -39.66 -24.96 26.89
C PRO A 22 -38.64 -24.77 25.79
N PHE A 23 -37.37 -24.59 26.16
CA PHE A 23 -36.25 -24.72 25.23
C PHE A 23 -36.40 -26.10 24.60
N ALA A 24 -36.90 -26.13 23.38
CA ALA A 24 -36.88 -27.33 22.57
C ALA A 24 -35.39 -27.72 22.48
N GLN A 25 -35.06 -28.89 23.04
CA GLN A 25 -33.80 -29.57 22.82
C GLN A 25 -33.62 -29.63 21.33
N GLU A 26 -32.67 -28.82 20.83
CA GLU A 26 -32.24 -28.88 19.45
C GLU A 26 -31.95 -30.34 19.15
N ALA A 27 -32.73 -30.89 18.24
CA ALA A 27 -32.50 -32.23 17.75
C ALA A 27 -31.01 -32.29 17.32
N LYS A 28 -30.31 -33.26 17.92
CA LYS A 28 -28.93 -33.58 17.58
C LYS A 28 -28.89 -33.79 16.06
N GLN A 29 -28.66 -32.73 15.30
CA GLN A 29 -28.41 -32.81 13.87
C GLN A 29 -27.22 -33.74 13.73
N ASP A 30 -27.43 -34.89 13.12
CA ASP A 30 -26.33 -35.77 12.76
C ASP A 30 -25.29 -34.91 12.04
N ALA A 31 -24.18 -34.62 12.72
CA ALA A 31 -23.11 -33.82 12.17
C ALA A 31 -22.65 -34.49 10.86
N PRO A 32 -22.60 -33.74 9.74
CA PRO A 32 -22.21 -34.35 8.48
C PRO A 32 -20.85 -35.01 8.65
N ILE A 33 -20.73 -36.25 8.20
CA ILE A 33 -19.46 -36.99 8.26
C ILE A 33 -18.49 -36.29 7.31
N LEU A 34 -17.50 -35.63 7.89
CA LEU A 34 -16.47 -34.94 7.13
C LEU A 34 -15.43 -35.96 6.65
N MET A 35 -15.33 -36.16 5.32
CA MET A 35 -14.30 -37.03 4.74
C MET A 35 -12.94 -36.35 4.74
N LEU A 36 -11.86 -37.13 4.77
CA LEU A 36 -10.48 -36.62 4.80
C LEU A 36 -10.17 -35.65 3.64
N ASP A 37 -10.56 -36.01 2.43
CA ASP A 37 -10.29 -35.17 1.25
C ASP A 37 -11.11 -33.87 1.29
N GLU A 38 -12.32 -33.92 1.83
CA GLU A 38 -13.16 -32.74 2.03
C GLU A 38 -12.54 -31.83 3.10
N ALA A 39 -12.07 -32.40 4.21
CA ALA A 39 -11.37 -31.64 5.26
C ALA A 39 -10.12 -30.92 4.72
N VAL A 40 -9.31 -31.61 3.92
CA VAL A 40 -8.12 -31.03 3.28
C VAL A 40 -8.52 -29.93 2.31
N SER A 41 -9.50 -30.16 1.44
CA SER A 41 -9.94 -29.16 0.46
C SER A 41 -10.51 -27.91 1.13
N LEU A 42 -11.31 -28.07 2.17
CA LEU A 42 -11.89 -26.97 2.95
C LEU A 42 -10.80 -26.17 3.67
N ALA A 43 -9.82 -26.87 4.26
CA ALA A 43 -8.69 -26.22 4.91
C ALA A 43 -7.85 -25.39 3.91
N LEU A 44 -7.50 -25.96 2.77
CA LEU A 44 -6.73 -25.25 1.73
C LEU A 44 -7.50 -24.03 1.19
N ALA A 45 -8.83 -24.12 1.03
CA ALA A 45 -9.65 -23.01 0.56
C ALA A 45 -9.76 -21.86 1.55
N ASN A 46 -9.76 -22.16 2.87
CA ASN A 46 -10.02 -21.18 3.91
C ASN A 46 -8.79 -20.76 4.71
N ASN A 47 -7.67 -21.47 4.60
CA ASN A 47 -6.47 -21.17 5.35
C ASN A 47 -5.89 -19.80 4.94
N ARG A 48 -5.61 -18.94 5.95
CA ARG A 48 -5.07 -17.61 5.75
C ARG A 48 -3.62 -17.63 5.26
N LEU A 49 -2.81 -18.60 5.72
CA LEU A 49 -1.42 -18.72 5.30
C LEU A 49 -1.34 -19.04 3.80
N VAL A 50 -2.18 -19.96 3.33
CA VAL A 50 -2.28 -20.28 1.89
C VAL A 50 -2.75 -19.05 1.10
N LYS A 51 -3.74 -18.30 1.60
CA LYS A 51 -4.20 -17.07 0.92
C LYS A 51 -3.10 -16.02 0.89
N ASN A 52 -2.37 -15.82 1.98
CA ASN A 52 -1.28 -14.86 2.04
C ASN A 52 -0.11 -15.26 1.12
N SER A 53 0.27 -16.54 1.11
CA SER A 53 1.35 -17.00 0.23
C SER A 53 1.04 -16.78 -1.24
N THR A 54 -0.23 -16.83 -1.66
CA THR A 54 -0.60 -16.55 -3.07
C THR A 54 -0.42 -15.09 -3.47
N LEU A 55 -0.25 -14.16 -2.53
CA LEU A 55 -0.02 -12.74 -2.83
C LEU A 55 1.42 -12.48 -3.29
N GLU A 56 2.37 -13.28 -2.84
CA GLU A 56 3.79 -13.09 -3.16
C GLU A 56 4.09 -13.26 -4.66
N PRO A 57 3.66 -14.33 -5.35
CA PRO A 57 3.79 -14.42 -6.80
C PRO A 57 3.14 -13.25 -7.54
N GLN A 58 1.98 -12.76 -7.08
CA GLN A 58 1.31 -11.60 -7.67
C GLN A 58 2.14 -10.33 -7.52
N GLN A 59 2.78 -10.15 -6.35
CA GLN A 59 3.71 -9.05 -6.14
C GLN A 59 4.87 -9.10 -7.12
N TYR A 60 5.43 -10.29 -7.38
CA TYR A 60 6.47 -10.46 -8.39
C TYR A 60 5.99 -10.16 -9.81
N ASP A 61 4.74 -10.44 -10.16
CA ASP A 61 4.19 -10.07 -11.47
C ASP A 61 4.21 -8.54 -11.67
N PHE A 62 3.87 -7.76 -10.64
CA PHE A 62 3.99 -6.30 -10.66
C PHE A 62 5.46 -5.84 -10.72
N GLN A 63 6.36 -6.52 -10.01
CA GLN A 63 7.79 -6.21 -10.07
C GLN A 63 8.37 -6.47 -11.46
N VAL A 64 8.00 -7.60 -12.10
CA VAL A 64 8.38 -7.89 -13.50
C VAL A 64 7.89 -6.80 -14.44
N SER A 65 6.64 -6.38 -14.30
CA SER A 65 6.06 -5.28 -15.08
C SER A 65 6.84 -3.98 -14.86
N THR A 66 7.16 -3.65 -13.62
CA THR A 66 7.97 -2.48 -13.26
C THR A 66 9.38 -2.57 -13.85
N MET A 67 10.02 -3.74 -13.80
CA MET A 67 11.34 -3.92 -14.42
C MET A 67 11.30 -3.79 -15.94
N ARG A 68 10.22 -4.26 -16.58
CA ARG A 68 10.02 -4.11 -18.03
C ARG A 68 9.82 -2.65 -18.42
N SER A 69 9.12 -1.84 -17.62
CA SER A 69 8.93 -0.42 -17.89
C SER A 69 10.24 0.39 -17.87
N ARG A 70 11.27 -0.09 -17.17
CA ARG A 70 12.61 0.55 -17.18
C ARG A 70 13.31 0.52 -18.55
N ARG A 71 12.80 -0.25 -19.49
CA ARG A 71 13.26 -0.23 -20.89
C ARG A 71 12.69 0.94 -21.69
N LEU A 72 11.63 1.56 -21.19
CA LEU A 72 10.92 2.64 -21.87
C LEU A 72 11.57 3.99 -21.55
N PRO A 73 11.36 5.01 -22.40
CA PRO A 73 11.75 6.37 -22.07
C PRO A 73 11.06 6.85 -20.80
N HIS A 74 11.82 7.56 -19.96
CA HIS A 74 11.31 8.24 -18.79
C HIS A 74 11.11 9.71 -19.11
N PHE A 75 9.91 10.19 -18.86
CA PHE A 75 9.54 11.59 -19.01
C PHE A 75 9.55 12.22 -17.62
N GLN A 76 10.35 13.25 -17.45
CA GLN A 76 10.38 14.02 -16.22
C GLN A 76 9.97 15.45 -16.51
N PHE A 77 9.06 15.95 -15.72
CA PHE A 77 8.57 17.32 -15.79
C PHE A 77 8.75 17.97 -14.43
N SER A 78 9.41 19.13 -14.40
CA SER A 78 9.58 19.89 -13.17
C SER A 78 9.25 21.36 -13.39
N VAL A 79 8.53 21.93 -12.43
CA VAL A 79 8.23 23.35 -12.37
C VAL A 79 8.88 23.88 -11.09
N LEU A 80 9.79 24.82 -11.25
CA LEU A 80 10.42 25.52 -10.16
C LEU A 80 9.95 26.97 -10.19
N GLY A 81 9.27 27.43 -9.15
CA GLY A 81 8.86 28.81 -8.96
C GLY A 81 9.56 29.39 -7.74
N GLY A 82 9.96 30.65 -7.87
CA GLY A 82 10.55 31.41 -6.78
C GLY A 82 10.31 32.91 -6.93
N GLU A 83 10.16 33.59 -5.81
CA GLU A 83 10.05 35.02 -5.74
C GLU A 83 11.16 35.58 -4.86
N LEU A 84 11.83 36.61 -5.32
CA LEU A 84 12.75 37.36 -4.49
C LEU A 84 11.96 38.22 -3.50
N LEU A 85 12.14 38.00 -2.22
CA LEU A 85 11.44 38.77 -1.17
C LEU A 85 11.90 40.23 -1.13
N GLN A 86 13.13 40.49 -1.57
CA GLN A 86 13.71 41.84 -1.68
C GLN A 86 14.48 42.00 -3.00
N PRO A 87 14.39 43.15 -3.64
CA PRO A 87 15.20 43.44 -4.81
C PRO A 87 16.68 43.54 -4.44
N PHE A 88 17.54 43.10 -5.35
CA PHE A 88 18.99 43.28 -5.22
C PHE A 88 19.48 44.37 -6.19
N ASP A 89 20.28 45.28 -5.65
CA ASP A 89 20.98 46.30 -6.43
C ASP A 89 22.48 46.07 -6.38
N PHE A 90 23.07 45.88 -7.55
CA PHE A 90 24.51 45.77 -7.71
C PHE A 90 25.02 47.06 -8.36
N THR A 91 25.99 47.73 -7.75
CA THR A 91 26.62 48.90 -8.31
C THR A 91 28.07 48.56 -8.66
N PHE A 92 28.41 48.71 -9.93
CA PHE A 92 29.77 48.57 -10.42
C PHE A 92 30.32 49.97 -10.65
N ALA A 93 31.40 50.33 -9.95
CA ALA A 93 32.08 51.59 -10.17
C ALA A 93 32.75 51.61 -11.53
N LYS A 94 32.92 52.83 -12.10
CA LYS A 94 33.71 53.04 -13.33
C LYS A 94 35.08 52.35 -13.18
N GLY A 95 35.42 51.52 -14.21
CA GLY A 95 36.67 50.77 -14.25
C GLY A 95 36.74 49.55 -13.31
N ALA A 96 35.63 49.10 -12.72
CA ALA A 96 35.59 47.93 -11.82
C ALA A 96 36.18 46.66 -12.46
N PHE A 97 36.10 46.52 -13.76
CA PHE A 97 36.66 45.38 -14.53
C PHE A 97 37.98 45.72 -15.26
N GLY A 98 38.61 46.83 -14.89
CA GLY A 98 39.90 47.26 -15.46
C GLY A 98 39.77 48.37 -16.48
N THR A 99 40.98 48.93 -16.88
CA THR A 99 41.10 49.92 -17.90
C THR A 99 42.01 49.39 -19.01
N TYR A 100 41.56 49.42 -20.24
CA TYR A 100 42.22 48.80 -21.36
C TYR A 100 42.62 49.84 -22.40
N PRO A 101 43.82 49.73 -23.02
CA PRO A 101 44.23 50.62 -24.12
C PRO A 101 43.20 50.52 -25.23
N GLY A 102 42.74 51.67 -25.72
CA GLY A 102 41.81 51.81 -26.84
C GLY A 102 40.30 51.68 -26.45
N THR A 103 39.98 51.04 -25.37
CA THR A 103 38.57 50.91 -24.91
C THR A 103 38.27 51.77 -23.65
N GLY A 104 39.30 52.05 -22.85
CA GLY A 104 39.16 52.81 -21.62
C GLY A 104 38.71 51.94 -20.43
N PRO A 105 38.18 52.56 -19.41
CA PRO A 105 37.68 51.84 -18.23
C PRO A 105 36.38 51.10 -18.53
N ILE A 106 36.25 49.85 -17.99
CA ILE A 106 35.03 49.03 -18.07
C ILE A 106 34.48 48.84 -16.68
N PRO A 107 33.22 49.23 -16.41
CA PRO A 107 32.34 50.07 -17.25
C PRO A 107 32.87 51.49 -17.39
N SER A 108 32.49 52.20 -18.43
CA SER A 108 32.97 53.57 -18.71
C SER A 108 32.40 54.61 -17.72
N LYS A 109 31.34 54.26 -17.02
CA LYS A 109 30.67 55.02 -15.92
C LYS A 109 30.11 54.04 -14.91
N ASP A 110 29.74 54.53 -13.74
CA ASP A 110 29.06 53.69 -12.73
C ASP A 110 27.81 53.04 -13.31
N ALA A 111 27.73 51.73 -13.22
CA ALA A 111 26.61 50.94 -13.71
C ALA A 111 25.84 50.32 -12.51
N LYS A 112 24.55 50.54 -12.47
CA LYS A 112 23.65 49.90 -11.51
C LYS A 112 22.86 48.81 -12.21
N VAL A 113 22.90 47.60 -11.69
CA VAL A 113 22.07 46.49 -12.12
C VAL A 113 21.02 46.26 -11.03
N HIS A 114 19.77 46.45 -11.39
CA HIS A 114 18.64 46.27 -10.51
C HIS A 114 17.96 44.91 -10.82
N THR A 115 17.83 44.06 -9.81
CA THR A 115 17.09 42.79 -9.92
C THR A 115 15.76 42.95 -9.22
N PRO A 116 14.63 43.06 -9.94
CA PRO A 116 13.34 43.29 -9.33
C PRO A 116 12.87 42.05 -8.53
N ALA A 117 12.10 42.29 -7.48
CA ALA A 117 11.39 41.26 -6.76
C ALA A 117 10.17 40.80 -7.57
N THR A 118 10.38 39.86 -8.49
CA THR A 118 9.32 39.32 -9.35
C THR A 118 9.24 37.82 -9.22
N LEU A 119 8.02 37.29 -9.35
CA LEU A 119 7.80 35.87 -9.45
C LEU A 119 8.46 35.34 -10.75
N THR A 120 9.36 34.39 -10.60
CA THR A 120 10.00 33.73 -11.73
C THR A 120 9.66 32.25 -11.68
N ALA A 121 9.19 31.70 -12.79
CA ALA A 121 8.89 30.27 -12.92
C ALA A 121 9.71 29.67 -14.05
N PHE A 122 10.33 28.53 -13.76
CA PHE A 122 11.06 27.72 -14.74
C PHE A 122 10.32 26.41 -14.95
N LEU A 123 10.07 26.10 -16.21
CA LEU A 123 9.54 24.82 -16.64
C LEU A 123 10.67 24.04 -17.28
N ASN A 124 10.95 22.85 -16.74
CA ASN A 124 11.96 21.96 -17.29
C ASN A 124 11.33 20.60 -17.63
N GLY A 125 11.60 20.11 -18.84
CA GLY A 125 11.21 18.79 -19.28
C GLY A 125 12.42 18.00 -19.75
N SER A 126 12.56 16.74 -19.31
CA SER A 126 13.61 15.84 -19.81
C SER A 126 13.02 14.51 -20.24
N ILE A 127 13.69 13.86 -21.17
CA ILE A 127 13.38 12.51 -21.66
C ILE A 127 14.66 11.70 -21.53
N ASP A 128 14.62 10.68 -20.68
CA ASP A 128 15.76 9.81 -20.43
C ASP A 128 15.48 8.41 -20.97
N GLN A 129 16.29 7.96 -21.93
CA GLN A 129 16.22 6.62 -22.52
C GLN A 129 17.51 5.85 -22.23
N PRO A 130 17.45 4.76 -21.42
CA PRO A 130 18.63 3.93 -21.19
C PRO A 130 18.95 3.07 -22.44
N LEU A 131 20.04 3.35 -23.13
CA LEU A 131 20.48 2.57 -24.28
C LEU A 131 21.49 1.49 -23.88
N THR A 132 22.52 1.86 -23.15
CA THR A 132 23.63 0.97 -22.76
C THR A 132 23.25 0.00 -21.64
N GLN A 133 22.24 0.32 -20.86
CA GLN A 133 21.79 -0.47 -19.71
C GLN A 133 20.73 -1.53 -20.07
N LEU A 134 20.24 -1.58 -21.31
CA LEU A 134 19.19 -2.52 -21.73
C LEU A 134 19.54 -3.98 -21.44
N TYR A 135 20.80 -4.36 -21.59
CA TYR A 135 21.27 -5.71 -21.25
C TYR A 135 21.11 -5.99 -19.74
N LYS A 136 21.58 -5.09 -18.88
CA LYS A 136 21.45 -5.22 -17.41
C LYS A 136 19.99 -5.26 -16.98
N ILE A 137 19.14 -4.43 -17.58
CA ILE A 137 17.69 -4.44 -17.34
C ILE A 137 17.10 -5.79 -17.75
N GLY A 138 17.55 -6.36 -18.86
CA GLY A 138 17.15 -7.70 -19.31
C GLY A 138 17.49 -8.79 -18.32
N LEU A 139 18.68 -8.75 -17.72
CA LEU A 139 19.08 -9.68 -16.65
C LEU A 139 18.24 -9.48 -15.39
N GLY A 140 17.96 -8.23 -15.02
CA GLY A 140 17.07 -7.89 -13.89
C GLY A 140 15.67 -8.45 -14.06
N ILE A 141 15.10 -8.36 -15.27
CA ILE A 141 13.80 -8.95 -15.59
C ILE A 141 13.82 -10.46 -15.36
N ARG A 142 14.83 -11.18 -15.92
CA ARG A 142 14.96 -12.62 -15.74
C ARG A 142 15.12 -13.03 -14.28
N ALA A 143 15.94 -12.28 -13.51
CA ALA A 143 16.11 -12.53 -12.08
C ALA A 143 14.78 -12.37 -11.32
N THR A 144 13.98 -11.35 -11.66
CA THR A 144 12.65 -11.14 -11.04
C THR A 144 11.66 -12.23 -11.47
N GLU A 145 11.71 -12.69 -12.72
CA GLU A 145 10.89 -13.82 -13.20
C GLU A 145 11.23 -15.12 -12.47
N LEU A 146 12.50 -15.40 -12.22
CA LEU A 146 12.92 -16.53 -11.39
C LEU A 146 12.44 -16.41 -9.94
N GLY A 147 12.50 -15.20 -9.36
CA GLY A 147 11.95 -14.93 -8.04
C GLY A 147 10.45 -15.24 -7.97
N ARG A 148 9.68 -14.85 -9.01
CA ARG A 148 8.26 -15.20 -9.11
C ARG A 148 8.06 -16.73 -9.15
N ASP A 149 8.89 -17.45 -9.90
CA ASP A 149 8.74 -18.89 -10.02
C ASP A 149 9.09 -19.61 -8.70
N ILE A 150 10.09 -19.11 -7.95
CA ILE A 150 10.38 -19.56 -6.58
C ILE A 150 9.14 -19.33 -5.69
N ALA A 151 8.57 -18.11 -5.69
CA ALA A 151 7.39 -17.80 -4.88
C ALA A 151 6.19 -18.70 -5.21
N LYS A 152 6.04 -19.17 -6.47
CA LYS A 152 5.00 -20.16 -6.83
C LYS A 152 5.25 -21.52 -6.21
N GLU A 153 6.52 -21.96 -6.16
CA GLU A 153 6.85 -23.22 -5.49
C GLU A 153 6.70 -23.11 -3.97
N ASP A 154 6.96 -21.95 -3.37
CA ASP A 154 6.69 -21.70 -1.95
C ASP A 154 5.19 -21.79 -1.62
N VAL A 155 4.32 -21.28 -2.49
CA VAL A 155 2.85 -21.50 -2.36
C VAL A 155 2.52 -22.99 -2.39
N ARG A 156 3.17 -23.75 -3.27
CA ARG A 156 2.96 -25.19 -3.38
C ARG A 156 3.42 -25.92 -2.12
N ALA A 157 4.59 -25.56 -1.61
CA ALA A 157 5.12 -26.10 -0.36
C ALA A 157 4.19 -25.81 0.83
N GLU A 158 3.69 -24.58 0.94
CA GLU A 158 2.76 -24.20 2.02
C GLU A 158 1.44 -24.99 1.93
N LYS A 159 0.88 -25.17 0.73
CA LYS A 159 -0.31 -26.04 0.53
C LYS A 159 -0.05 -27.48 0.95
N GLN A 160 1.11 -28.04 0.62
CA GLN A 160 1.48 -29.42 1.01
C GLN A 160 1.61 -29.53 2.53
N LYS A 161 2.22 -28.55 3.17
CA LYS A 161 2.38 -28.49 4.63
C LYS A 161 1.02 -28.47 5.32
N ILE A 162 0.13 -27.57 4.93
CA ILE A 162 -1.23 -27.49 5.48
C ILE A 162 -2.02 -28.78 5.25
N ALA A 163 -1.89 -29.38 4.06
CA ALA A 163 -2.55 -30.66 3.79
C ALA A 163 -2.01 -31.80 4.70
N ALA A 164 -0.71 -31.81 4.98
CA ALA A 164 -0.11 -32.79 5.89
C ALA A 164 -0.57 -32.58 7.35
N GLU A 165 -0.63 -31.32 7.81
CA GLU A 165 -1.12 -30.98 9.14
C GLU A 165 -2.59 -31.38 9.34
N VAL A 166 -3.45 -31.12 8.34
CA VAL A 166 -4.88 -31.51 8.39
C VAL A 166 -5.03 -33.03 8.41
N ARG A 167 -4.25 -33.76 7.61
CA ARG A 167 -4.26 -35.24 7.64
C ARG A 167 -3.85 -35.79 9.00
N GLY A 168 -2.78 -35.23 9.59
CA GLY A 168 -2.34 -35.59 10.93
C GLY A 168 -3.43 -35.39 11.97
N ALA A 169 -4.02 -34.22 12.02
CA ALA A 169 -5.11 -33.88 12.93
C ALA A 169 -6.36 -34.76 12.73
N TYR A 170 -6.70 -35.11 11.48
CA TYR A 170 -7.81 -35.97 11.15
C TYR A 170 -7.61 -37.40 11.71
N PHE A 171 -6.43 -37.99 11.50
CA PHE A 171 -6.14 -39.34 12.02
C PHE A 171 -6.05 -39.37 13.55
N GLU A 172 -5.53 -38.30 14.17
CA GLU A 172 -5.54 -38.16 15.64
C GLU A 172 -6.96 -38.11 16.19
N LEU A 173 -7.85 -37.35 15.53
CA LEU A 173 -9.26 -37.30 15.90
C LEU A 173 -9.94 -38.69 15.78
N VAL A 174 -9.73 -39.40 14.67
CA VAL A 174 -10.28 -40.73 14.45
C VAL A 174 -9.75 -41.74 15.49
N ALA A 175 -8.47 -41.68 15.83
CA ALA A 175 -7.86 -42.50 16.83
C ALA A 175 -8.45 -42.25 18.24
N THR A 176 -8.65 -40.99 18.61
CA THR A 176 -9.26 -40.62 19.89
C THR A 176 -10.73 -41.06 19.99
N GLN A 177 -11.49 -40.93 18.89
CA GLN A 177 -12.86 -41.43 18.83
C GLN A 177 -12.95 -42.96 18.97
N ALA A 178 -11.98 -43.70 18.44
CA ALA A 178 -11.95 -45.17 18.54
C ALA A 178 -11.50 -45.67 19.95
N ALA A 179 -10.88 -44.79 20.75
CA ALA A 179 -10.40 -45.11 22.10
C ALA A 179 -11.44 -44.86 23.19
N VAL A 180 -12.57 -44.23 22.85
CA VAL A 180 -13.73 -43.95 23.74
C VAL A 180 -14.81 -44.98 23.53
#